data_0b60030c265d1c34e6d0a7dc501b7910
#
_entry.id   0b60030c265d1c34e6d0a7dc501b7910
#
_cell.length_a   1.000
_cell.length_b   1.000
_cell.length_c   1.000
_cell.angle_alpha   90.00
_cell.angle_beta   90.00
_cell.angle_gamma   90.00
#
_symmetry.space_group_name_H-M   'P 1'
#
loop_
_entity.id
_entity.type
_entity.pdbx_description
1 polymer ?
#
loop_
_entity_poly.entity_id
_entity_poly.type
_entity_poly.pdbx_seq_one_letter_code
_entity_poly.pdbx_strand_id
1 'polypeptide(L)'
;NHRTDVRTINTSLLATDWYMDQMKRKAYKSDPILSNLTHKQYAFGNRDYIKYENLSDERWTLKKFMTWISSNEQRIKERRKYKYILEQYGYKKEDLENVPLFTQNMIYYPTNKLRFYVNKENVIKSGIINPSEIDKIVDYIDIDIPKSGLYKNQILMLDILSKNDWERPIYFTGGSYKDSEYIWMKDYLQLDGLVYKLVPIKTPINEKNPYQMGRIEPNRMYDIVKKWEWGNSESSDIYHDPETRKNSISFRGNLHRLA
;
A
#
# COMPACT_ATOMS: atom_id res chain seq x y z
N ASN A 1 16.78 -2.91 -18.48
CA ASN A 1 15.78 -3.58 -17.60
C ASN A 1 16.16 -5.06 -17.44
N HIS A 2 16.82 -5.41 -16.34
CA HIS A 2 17.22 -6.79 -16.05
C HIS A 2 16.04 -7.67 -15.59
N ARG A 3 14.97 -7.04 -15.01
CA ARG A 3 13.80 -7.72 -14.46
C ARG A 3 12.52 -7.26 -15.17
N THR A 4 12.23 -7.89 -16.31
CA THR A 4 11.04 -7.58 -17.13
C THR A 4 9.74 -8.17 -16.57
N ASP A 5 9.85 -9.02 -15.56
CA ASP A 5 8.76 -9.67 -14.81
C ASP A 5 8.27 -8.84 -13.62
N VAL A 6 9.05 -7.84 -13.19
CA VAL A 6 8.71 -6.97 -12.06
C VAL A 6 7.91 -5.75 -12.55
N ARG A 7 6.85 -5.41 -11.81
CA ARG A 7 6.07 -4.18 -12.01
C ARG A 7 6.42 -3.16 -10.95
N THR A 8 7.15 -2.12 -11.36
CA THR A 8 7.43 -0.98 -10.49
C THR A 8 6.20 -0.08 -10.44
N ILE A 9 5.77 0.27 -9.23
CA ILE A 9 4.64 1.17 -8.98
C ILE A 9 5.17 2.39 -8.22
N ASN A 10 5.04 3.56 -8.84
CA ASN A 10 5.32 4.83 -8.17
C ASN A 10 4.05 5.28 -7.44
N THR A 11 4.10 5.32 -6.10
CA THR A 11 2.93 5.63 -5.27
C THR A 11 2.42 7.06 -5.47
N SER A 12 3.30 8.02 -5.74
CA SER A 12 2.89 9.39 -6.04
C SER A 12 2.15 9.49 -7.38
N LEU A 13 2.64 8.80 -8.42
CA LEU A 13 1.98 8.76 -9.72
C LEU A 13 0.68 7.96 -9.70
N LEU A 14 0.54 7.04 -8.75
CA LEU A 14 -0.69 6.24 -8.60
C LEU A 14 -1.93 7.12 -8.34
N ALA A 15 -1.76 8.36 -7.89
CA ALA A 15 -2.84 9.32 -7.76
C ALA A 15 -3.38 9.84 -9.12
N THR A 16 -2.70 9.54 -10.23
CA THR A 16 -3.12 9.97 -11.57
C THR A 16 -3.83 8.85 -12.33
N ASP A 17 -4.86 9.19 -13.07
CA ASP A 17 -5.67 8.23 -13.83
C ASP A 17 -4.88 7.55 -14.95
N TRP A 18 -4.12 8.34 -15.74
CA TRP A 18 -3.31 7.82 -16.84
C TRP A 18 -2.27 6.78 -16.36
N TYR A 19 -1.69 6.98 -15.18
CA TYR A 19 -0.73 6.03 -14.64
C TYR A 19 -1.39 4.72 -14.22
N MET A 20 -2.58 4.80 -13.58
CA MET A 20 -3.36 3.61 -13.25
C MET A 20 -3.80 2.85 -14.50
N ASP A 21 -4.18 3.55 -15.57
CA ASP A 21 -4.48 2.93 -16.87
C ASP A 21 -3.27 2.19 -17.45
N GLN A 22 -2.07 2.74 -17.30
CA GLN A 22 -0.84 2.04 -17.68
C GLN A 22 -0.59 0.80 -16.81
N MET A 23 -0.86 0.87 -15.50
CA MET A 23 -0.69 -0.28 -14.61
C MET A 23 -1.64 -1.43 -14.98
N LYS A 24 -2.81 -1.14 -15.51
CA LYS A 24 -3.79 -2.13 -15.97
C LYS A 24 -3.43 -2.80 -17.30
N ARG A 25 -2.35 -2.39 -17.96
CA ARG A 25 -1.87 -3.01 -19.20
C ARG A 25 -0.70 -3.93 -18.93
N LYS A 26 -0.57 -4.99 -19.74
CA LYS A 26 0.62 -5.84 -19.73
C LYS A 26 1.85 -5.03 -20.11
N ALA A 27 2.95 -5.20 -19.40
CA ALA A 27 4.22 -4.55 -19.70
C ALA A 27 5.34 -5.61 -19.69
N TYR A 28 5.91 -5.87 -20.83
CA TYR A 28 6.89 -6.93 -21.04
C TYR A 28 6.37 -8.30 -20.56
N LYS A 29 7.05 -8.93 -19.59
CA LYS A 29 6.65 -10.19 -18.96
C LYS A 29 5.83 -9.99 -17.68
N SER A 30 5.57 -8.74 -17.29
CA SER A 30 4.77 -8.43 -16.11
C SER A 30 3.29 -8.31 -16.45
N ASP A 31 2.48 -9.07 -15.76
CA ASP A 31 1.03 -9.05 -15.92
C ASP A 31 0.40 -7.73 -15.44
N PRO A 32 -0.80 -7.40 -15.94
CA PRO A 32 -1.56 -6.25 -15.50
C PRO A 32 -1.77 -6.22 -13.98
N ILE A 33 -1.83 -5.03 -13.42
CA ILE A 33 -2.30 -4.83 -12.04
C ILE A 33 -3.83 -4.83 -12.05
N LEU A 34 -4.41 -5.72 -11.27
CA LEU A 34 -5.86 -5.83 -11.13
C LEU A 34 -6.40 -4.75 -10.18
N SER A 35 -7.60 -4.28 -10.43
CA SER A 35 -8.28 -3.26 -9.62
C SER A 35 -9.79 -3.52 -9.55
N ASN A 36 -10.39 -3.23 -8.40
CA ASN A 36 -11.84 -3.19 -8.21
C ASN A 36 -12.46 -1.92 -8.81
N LEU A 37 -11.65 -0.87 -8.99
CA LEU A 37 -12.14 0.42 -9.47
C LEU A 37 -12.10 0.48 -11.01
N THR A 38 -13.15 1.02 -11.59
CA THR A 38 -13.23 1.36 -13.02
C THR A 38 -12.49 2.68 -13.28
N HIS A 39 -12.10 2.93 -14.55
CA HIS A 39 -11.48 4.21 -14.94
C HIS A 39 -12.29 5.41 -14.45
N LYS A 40 -13.61 5.42 -14.67
CA LYS A 40 -14.50 6.50 -14.20
C LYS A 40 -14.43 6.73 -12.69
N GLN A 41 -14.12 5.72 -11.91
CA GLN A 41 -14.08 5.82 -10.46
C GLN A 41 -12.76 6.39 -9.91
N TYR A 42 -11.64 6.23 -10.63
CA TYR A 42 -10.37 6.85 -10.27
C TYR A 42 -9.94 8.01 -11.19
N ALA A 43 -10.74 8.37 -12.18
CA ALA A 43 -10.51 9.55 -13.00
C ALA A 43 -10.33 10.81 -12.15
N PHE A 44 -9.68 11.81 -12.71
CA PHE A 44 -9.46 13.09 -12.04
C PHE A 44 -10.78 13.65 -11.47
N GLY A 45 -10.72 14.18 -10.25
CA GLY A 45 -11.89 14.68 -9.53
C GLY A 45 -12.75 13.59 -8.87
N ASN A 46 -12.48 12.30 -9.12
CA ASN A 46 -13.17 11.19 -8.48
C ASN A 46 -12.27 10.48 -7.49
N ARG A 47 -12.73 10.33 -6.24
CA ARG A 47 -11.98 9.67 -5.15
C ARG A 47 -10.56 10.20 -4.94
N ASP A 48 -10.31 11.48 -5.26
CA ASP A 48 -9.02 12.11 -4.99
C ASP A 48 -8.72 12.12 -3.50
N TYR A 49 -9.77 12.27 -2.70
CA TYR A 49 -9.75 12.17 -1.25
C TYR A 49 -11.07 11.62 -0.73
N ILE A 50 -11.00 10.69 0.22
CA ILE A 50 -12.18 10.11 0.88
C ILE A 50 -12.09 10.37 2.38
N LYS A 51 -13.13 10.94 2.95
CA LYS A 51 -13.23 11.23 4.37
C LYS A 51 -13.46 9.99 5.22
N TYR A 52 -12.91 10.01 6.42
CA TYR A 52 -13.31 9.10 7.48
C TYR A 52 -14.54 9.65 8.22
N GLU A 53 -15.55 8.82 8.37
CA GLU A 53 -16.73 9.10 9.19
C GLU A 53 -16.86 7.97 10.21
N ASN A 54 -16.65 8.26 11.48
CA ASN A 54 -16.71 7.25 12.55
C ASN A 54 -18.16 6.76 12.78
N LEU A 55 -18.59 5.82 11.95
CA LEU A 55 -19.93 5.25 12.00
C LEU A 55 -19.96 3.80 12.45
N SER A 56 -18.79 3.14 12.51
CA SER A 56 -18.69 1.76 12.90
C SER A 56 -17.33 1.47 13.53
N ASP A 57 -17.35 0.78 14.66
CA ASP A 57 -16.15 0.21 15.29
C ASP A 57 -15.81 -1.20 14.79
N GLU A 58 -16.65 -1.76 13.91
CA GLU A 58 -16.46 -3.07 13.33
C GLU A 58 -15.20 -3.11 12.46
N ARG A 59 -14.42 -4.17 12.58
CA ARG A 59 -13.29 -4.43 11.69
C ARG A 59 -13.80 -5.08 10.39
N TRP A 60 -13.63 -4.38 9.28
CA TRP A 60 -14.08 -4.85 7.98
C TRP A 60 -12.98 -5.64 7.26
N THR A 61 -13.38 -6.63 6.48
CA THR A 61 -12.44 -7.24 5.55
C THR A 61 -12.04 -6.22 4.47
N LEU A 62 -10.79 -6.31 4.00
CA LEU A 62 -10.32 -5.43 2.92
C LEU A 62 -11.19 -5.56 1.65
N LYS A 63 -11.70 -6.76 1.36
CA LYS A 63 -12.66 -6.98 0.25
C LYS A 63 -13.96 -6.21 0.48
N LYS A 64 -14.56 -6.28 1.68
CA LYS A 64 -15.78 -5.52 2.04
C LYS A 64 -15.53 -4.00 1.92
N PHE A 65 -14.38 -3.54 2.39
CA PHE A 65 -13.98 -2.15 2.30
C PHE A 65 -13.88 -1.69 0.83
N MET A 66 -13.20 -2.44 -0.03
CA MET A 66 -13.06 -2.08 -1.44
C MET A 66 -14.40 -2.16 -2.20
N THR A 67 -15.28 -3.09 -1.85
CA THR A 67 -16.66 -3.12 -2.37
C THR A 67 -17.41 -1.84 -1.98
N TRP A 68 -17.25 -1.41 -0.73
CA TRP A 68 -17.81 -0.14 -0.26
C TRP A 68 -17.26 1.06 -1.04
N ILE A 69 -15.95 1.17 -1.19
CA ILE A 69 -15.27 2.25 -1.92
C ILE A 69 -15.66 2.27 -3.42
N SER A 70 -15.88 1.12 -4.03
CA SER A 70 -16.29 1.00 -5.44
C SER A 70 -17.80 1.23 -5.66
N SER A 71 -18.61 1.25 -4.61
CA SER A 71 -20.05 1.47 -4.72
C SER A 71 -20.39 2.94 -5.00
N ASN A 72 -21.37 3.16 -5.87
CA ASN A 72 -21.92 4.49 -6.12
C ASN A 72 -23.13 4.83 -5.21
N GLU A 73 -23.68 3.85 -4.49
CA GLU A 73 -24.86 4.02 -3.64
C GLU A 73 -24.60 4.94 -2.44
N GLN A 74 -23.39 4.94 -1.92
CA GLN A 74 -22.97 5.78 -0.80
C GLN A 74 -23.07 7.27 -1.12
N ARG A 75 -22.76 7.66 -2.35
CA ARG A 75 -22.88 9.04 -2.83
C ARG A 75 -24.31 9.54 -2.73
N ILE A 76 -25.29 8.66 -2.96
CA ILE A 76 -26.70 8.99 -2.88
C ILE A 76 -27.13 9.15 -1.41
N LYS A 77 -26.65 8.27 -0.52
CA LYS A 77 -26.95 8.34 0.93
C LYS A 77 -26.36 9.60 1.57
N GLU A 78 -25.13 9.95 1.20
CA GLU A 78 -24.46 11.17 1.66
C GLU A 78 -25.21 12.41 1.20
N ARG A 79 -25.57 12.51 -0.08
CA ARG A 79 -26.42 13.59 -0.61
C ARG A 79 -27.72 13.73 0.15
N ARG A 80 -28.39 12.63 0.50
CA ARG A 80 -29.64 12.65 1.28
C ARG A 80 -29.42 13.18 2.69
N LYS A 81 -28.33 12.78 3.35
CA LYS A 81 -27.99 13.21 4.71
C LYS A 81 -27.71 14.72 4.74
N TYR A 82 -26.85 15.22 3.85
CA TYR A 82 -26.55 16.65 3.79
C TYR A 82 -27.78 17.47 3.37
N LYS A 83 -28.56 16.99 2.41
CA LYS A 83 -29.79 17.62 2.02
C LYS A 83 -30.73 17.76 3.20
N TYR A 84 -30.96 16.72 3.97
CA TYR A 84 -31.80 16.74 5.18
C TYR A 84 -31.31 17.76 6.21
N ILE A 85 -29.98 17.79 6.46
CA ILE A 85 -29.40 18.75 7.41
C ILE A 85 -29.62 20.18 6.95
N LEU A 86 -29.42 20.49 5.68
CA LEU A 86 -29.54 21.85 5.17
C LEU A 86 -31.01 22.30 5.06
N GLU A 87 -31.94 21.40 4.77
CA GLU A 87 -33.36 21.65 4.85
C GLU A 87 -33.78 22.02 6.28
N GLN A 88 -33.19 21.40 7.31
CA GLN A 88 -33.38 21.79 8.71
C GLN A 88 -32.86 23.20 9.04
N TYR A 89 -31.86 23.70 8.33
CA TYR A 89 -31.36 25.07 8.46
C TYR A 89 -32.07 26.07 7.56
N GLY A 90 -33.18 25.69 6.92
CA GLY A 90 -34.04 26.58 6.14
C GLY A 90 -33.62 26.82 4.69
N TYR A 91 -32.68 26.04 4.15
CA TYR A 91 -32.31 26.10 2.74
C TYR A 91 -33.39 25.44 1.86
N LYS A 92 -33.77 26.10 0.77
CA LYS A 92 -34.73 25.56 -0.18
C LYS A 92 -34.06 24.52 -1.08
N LYS A 93 -34.86 23.58 -1.60
CA LYS A 93 -34.37 22.51 -2.47
C LYS A 93 -33.60 23.03 -3.71
N GLU A 94 -34.07 24.15 -4.26
CA GLU A 94 -33.46 24.82 -5.42
C GLU A 94 -32.08 25.41 -5.10
N ASP A 95 -31.91 25.96 -3.88
CA ASP A 95 -30.65 26.48 -3.39
C ASP A 95 -29.61 25.36 -3.21
N LEU A 96 -30.08 24.15 -2.85
CA LEU A 96 -29.23 22.99 -2.59
C LEU A 96 -28.67 22.34 -3.86
N GLU A 97 -29.37 22.48 -5.00
CA GLU A 97 -28.91 21.94 -6.29
C GLU A 97 -27.69 22.72 -6.84
N ASN A 98 -27.52 23.97 -6.44
CA ASN A 98 -26.45 24.86 -6.88
C ASN A 98 -25.26 24.93 -5.89
N VAL A 99 -25.35 24.30 -4.72
CA VAL A 99 -24.24 24.30 -3.76
C VAL A 99 -23.16 23.31 -4.21
N PRO A 100 -21.90 23.72 -4.36
CA PRO A 100 -20.80 22.85 -4.81
C PRO A 100 -20.66 21.57 -3.96
N LEU A 101 -21.00 21.62 -2.67
CA LEU A 101 -20.98 20.47 -1.76
C LEU A 101 -21.92 19.33 -2.22
N PHE A 102 -23.02 19.63 -2.95
CA PHE A 102 -23.97 18.64 -3.43
C PHE A 102 -23.66 18.12 -4.84
N THR A 103 -22.87 18.88 -5.59
CA THR A 103 -22.38 18.46 -6.91
C THR A 103 -21.11 17.61 -6.80
N GLN A 104 -20.36 17.72 -5.69
CA GLN A 104 -19.21 16.88 -5.43
C GLN A 104 -19.66 15.52 -4.91
N ASN A 105 -19.19 14.49 -5.59
CA ASN A 105 -19.41 13.10 -5.19
C ASN A 105 -18.52 12.74 -3.99
N MET A 106 -18.90 13.15 -2.80
CA MET A 106 -18.19 12.81 -1.58
C MET A 106 -18.45 11.36 -1.19
N ILE A 107 -17.41 10.56 -1.19
CA ILE A 107 -17.44 9.21 -0.63
C ILE A 107 -16.76 9.27 0.73
N TYR A 108 -17.21 8.44 1.64
CA TYR A 108 -16.63 8.29 2.98
C TYR A 108 -16.34 6.82 3.27
N TYR A 109 -15.53 6.56 4.28
CA TYR A 109 -15.40 5.21 4.85
C TYR A 109 -15.80 5.23 6.33
N PRO A 110 -16.58 4.22 6.79
CA PRO A 110 -17.22 4.27 8.10
C PRO A 110 -16.37 3.69 9.23
N THR A 111 -15.30 2.97 8.91
CA THR A 111 -14.37 2.36 9.86
C THR A 111 -12.93 2.49 9.38
N ASN A 112 -12.01 2.70 10.30
CA ASN A 112 -10.58 2.70 10.01
C ASN A 112 -9.93 1.34 10.29
N LYS A 113 -10.68 0.36 10.77
CA LYS A 113 -10.17 -0.97 11.15
C LYS A 113 -10.39 -1.96 10.02
N LEU A 114 -9.32 -2.40 9.38
CA LEU A 114 -9.38 -3.35 8.28
C LEU A 114 -8.70 -4.66 8.62
N ARG A 115 -9.15 -5.74 7.97
CA ARG A 115 -8.57 -7.08 8.03
C ARG A 115 -8.25 -7.59 6.63
N PHE A 116 -7.00 -7.96 6.42
CA PHE A 116 -6.51 -8.54 5.20
C PHE A 116 -6.23 -10.02 5.43
N TYR A 117 -7.03 -10.91 4.84
CA TYR A 117 -6.86 -12.36 4.98
C TYR A 117 -5.65 -12.86 4.19
N VAL A 118 -5.00 -13.90 4.72
CA VAL A 118 -3.86 -14.54 4.08
C VAL A 118 -4.31 -15.79 3.35
N ASN A 119 -4.08 -15.82 2.05
CA ASN A 119 -4.24 -17.01 1.23
C ASN A 119 -2.96 -17.85 1.33
N LYS A 120 -2.94 -18.82 2.26
CA LYS A 120 -1.76 -19.64 2.54
C LYS A 120 -1.28 -20.42 1.32
N GLU A 121 -2.18 -20.92 0.49
CA GLU A 121 -1.83 -21.66 -0.74
C GLU A 121 -1.05 -20.74 -1.70
N ASN A 122 -1.54 -19.53 -1.93
CA ASN A 122 -0.89 -18.56 -2.79
C ASN A 122 0.46 -18.11 -2.20
N VAL A 123 0.55 -17.90 -0.88
CA VAL A 123 1.82 -17.57 -0.21
C VAL A 123 2.88 -18.64 -0.45
N ILE A 124 2.52 -19.91 -0.33
CA ILE A 124 3.43 -21.04 -0.55
C ILE A 124 3.80 -21.13 -2.03
N LYS A 125 2.81 -21.10 -2.93
CA LYS A 125 2.98 -21.21 -4.37
C LYS A 125 3.85 -20.09 -4.95
N SER A 126 3.69 -18.88 -4.47
CA SER A 126 4.46 -17.71 -4.94
C SER A 126 5.86 -17.59 -4.33
N GLY A 127 6.23 -18.44 -3.37
CA GLY A 127 7.53 -18.41 -2.69
C GLY A 127 7.76 -17.13 -1.87
N ILE A 128 6.70 -16.55 -1.34
CA ILE A 128 6.80 -15.33 -0.51
C ILE A 128 7.61 -15.59 0.76
N ILE A 129 7.47 -16.78 1.35
CA ILE A 129 8.18 -17.21 2.56
C ILE A 129 9.05 -18.44 2.28
N ASN A 130 9.99 -18.70 3.20
CA ASN A 130 10.75 -19.94 3.18
C ASN A 130 9.83 -21.12 3.59
N PRO A 131 9.87 -22.28 2.90
CA PRO A 131 9.09 -23.46 3.28
C PRO A 131 9.24 -23.89 4.74
N SER A 132 10.39 -23.65 5.35
CA SER A 132 10.65 -23.96 6.77
C SER A 132 9.87 -23.07 7.75
N GLU A 133 9.16 -22.05 7.29
CA GLU A 133 8.44 -21.08 8.12
C GLU A 133 6.92 -21.09 7.88
N ILE A 134 6.40 -22.12 7.21
CA ILE A 134 4.97 -22.24 6.89
C ILE A 134 4.08 -22.22 8.16
N ASP A 135 4.58 -22.78 9.25
CA ASP A 135 3.92 -22.81 10.55
C ASP A 135 3.75 -21.42 11.20
N LYS A 136 4.55 -20.43 10.76
CA LYS A 136 4.50 -19.05 11.27
C LYS A 136 3.50 -18.16 10.53
N ILE A 137 2.86 -18.66 9.45
CA ILE A 137 1.91 -17.89 8.67
C ILE A 137 0.67 -17.57 9.50
N VAL A 138 0.37 -16.27 9.64
CA VAL A 138 -0.87 -15.81 10.26
C VAL A 138 -2.05 -16.00 9.32
N ASP A 139 -3.27 -16.13 9.86
CA ASP A 139 -4.49 -16.28 9.04
C ASP A 139 -4.94 -14.93 8.43
N TYR A 140 -4.57 -13.82 9.08
CA TYR A 140 -4.92 -12.47 8.65
C TYR A 140 -3.95 -11.42 9.19
N ILE A 141 -3.94 -10.27 8.55
CA ILE A 141 -3.26 -9.05 8.98
C ILE A 141 -4.31 -8.00 9.31
N ASP A 142 -4.27 -7.50 10.54
CA ASP A 142 -5.10 -6.36 10.95
C ASP A 142 -4.32 -5.07 10.75
N ILE A 143 -4.95 -4.12 10.06
CA ILE A 143 -4.39 -2.79 9.80
C ILE A 143 -5.38 -1.72 10.21
N ASP A 144 -4.85 -0.63 10.76
CA ASP A 144 -5.64 0.55 11.09
C ASP A 144 -5.22 1.69 10.17
N ILE A 145 -6.12 2.04 9.25
CA ILE A 145 -5.90 3.11 8.27
C ILE A 145 -6.14 4.50 8.89
N PRO A 146 -5.65 5.59 8.27
CA PRO A 146 -5.76 6.93 8.83
C PRO A 146 -7.21 7.35 9.12
N LYS A 147 -7.40 8.03 10.24
CA LYS A 147 -8.67 8.69 10.61
C LYS A 147 -8.81 10.09 10.00
N SER A 148 -7.77 10.61 9.38
CA SER A 148 -7.81 11.90 8.67
C SER A 148 -8.48 11.82 7.30
N GLY A 149 -8.56 10.63 6.73
CA GLY A 149 -9.03 10.37 5.38
C GLY A 149 -7.97 9.65 4.54
N LEU A 150 -8.34 9.22 3.34
CA LEU A 150 -7.47 8.53 2.39
C LEU A 150 -7.36 9.31 1.09
N TYR A 151 -6.14 9.50 0.60
CA TYR A 151 -5.88 9.98 -0.75
C TYR A 151 -5.98 8.85 -1.78
N LYS A 152 -6.18 9.21 -3.04
CA LYS A 152 -6.36 8.27 -4.15
C LYS A 152 -5.26 7.22 -4.25
N ASN A 153 -3.99 7.61 -4.10
CA ASN A 153 -2.87 6.67 -4.12
C ASN A 153 -2.96 5.62 -3.01
N GLN A 154 -3.38 6.01 -1.81
CA GLN A 154 -3.58 5.10 -0.67
C GLN A 154 -4.74 4.14 -0.91
N ILE A 155 -5.84 4.65 -1.50
CA ILE A 155 -7.00 3.83 -1.89
C ILE A 155 -6.58 2.78 -2.92
N LEU A 156 -5.85 3.19 -3.96
CA LEU A 156 -5.39 2.29 -5.01
C LEU A 156 -4.35 1.29 -4.51
N MET A 157 -3.53 1.66 -3.54
CA MET A 157 -2.63 0.72 -2.87
C MET A 157 -3.40 -0.36 -2.11
N LEU A 158 -4.45 0.01 -1.36
CA LEU A 158 -5.34 -0.96 -0.70
C LEU A 158 -6.08 -1.83 -1.71
N ASP A 159 -6.46 -1.27 -2.85
CA ASP A 159 -7.10 -2.00 -3.95
C ASP A 159 -6.18 -3.06 -4.55
N ILE A 160 -4.93 -2.71 -4.80
CA ILE A 160 -3.90 -3.64 -5.28
C ILE A 160 -3.70 -4.79 -4.28
N LEU A 161 -3.60 -4.49 -2.99
CA LEU A 161 -3.50 -5.50 -1.93
C LEU A 161 -4.71 -6.42 -1.93
N SER A 162 -5.92 -5.85 -2.02
CA SER A 162 -7.18 -6.60 -2.04
C SER A 162 -7.29 -7.56 -3.21
N LYS A 163 -6.77 -7.19 -4.38
CA LYS A 163 -6.82 -7.99 -5.62
C LYS A 163 -5.66 -8.93 -5.79
N ASN A 164 -4.53 -8.66 -5.15
CA ASN A 164 -3.34 -9.50 -5.29
C ASN A 164 -3.52 -10.90 -4.67
N ASP A 165 -4.34 -11.04 -3.65
CA ASP A 165 -4.65 -12.29 -2.95
C ASP A 165 -3.39 -13.18 -2.69
N TRP A 166 -2.24 -12.55 -2.45
CA TRP A 166 -0.92 -13.18 -2.26
C TRP A 166 -0.37 -13.95 -3.47
N GLU A 167 -0.93 -13.76 -4.65
CA GLU A 167 -0.44 -14.41 -5.89
C GLU A 167 0.93 -13.90 -6.32
N ARG A 168 1.21 -12.62 -6.06
CA ARG A 168 2.48 -11.97 -6.43
C ARG A 168 3.14 -11.36 -5.20
N PRO A 169 4.45 -11.57 -5.00
CA PRO A 169 5.19 -10.89 -3.94
C PRO A 169 5.13 -9.37 -4.10
N ILE A 170 4.90 -8.66 -2.99
CA ILE A 170 4.88 -7.20 -2.95
C ILE A 170 6.10 -6.73 -2.17
N TYR A 171 6.84 -5.80 -2.79
CA TYR A 171 8.01 -5.18 -2.20
C TYR A 171 7.82 -3.67 -2.09
N PHE A 172 8.35 -3.10 -1.03
CA PHE A 172 8.45 -1.67 -0.80
C PHE A 172 9.92 -1.26 -0.90
N THR A 173 10.20 -0.25 -1.73
CA THR A 173 11.55 0.30 -1.84
C THR A 173 11.74 1.31 -0.73
N GLY A 174 12.82 1.17 0.05
CA GLY A 174 13.32 2.16 0.98
C GLY A 174 12.27 2.94 1.77
N GLY A 175 12.69 3.88 2.50
CA GLY A 175 11.78 4.72 3.26
C GLY A 175 12.04 4.60 4.75
N SER A 176 11.54 5.57 5.47
CA SER A 176 11.59 5.62 6.92
C SER A 176 10.39 4.86 7.48
N TYR A 177 10.51 4.33 8.70
CA TYR A 177 9.37 3.80 9.43
C TYR A 177 8.23 4.83 9.61
N LYS A 178 8.50 6.10 9.34
CA LYS A 178 7.51 7.19 9.32
C LYS A 178 6.75 7.30 7.99
N ASP A 179 7.12 6.49 7.00
CA ASP A 179 6.46 6.51 5.70
C ASP A 179 5.02 6.02 5.84
N SER A 180 4.07 6.92 5.61
CA SER A 180 2.65 6.67 5.87
C SER A 180 2.03 5.66 4.91
N GLU A 181 2.71 5.34 3.81
CA GLU A 181 2.13 4.55 2.74
C GLU A 181 2.12 3.05 3.04
N TYR A 182 3.13 2.52 3.74
CA TYR A 182 3.20 1.10 4.09
C TYR A 182 3.29 0.84 5.60
N ILE A 183 3.29 1.89 6.40
CA ILE A 183 3.41 1.79 7.86
C ILE A 183 2.29 0.99 8.49
N TRP A 184 1.14 0.89 7.83
CA TRP A 184 0.02 0.06 8.28
C TRP A 184 0.36 -1.43 8.39
N MET A 185 1.37 -1.87 7.64
CA MET A 185 1.83 -3.27 7.59
C MET A 185 3.24 -3.46 8.12
N LYS A 186 3.75 -2.47 8.87
CA LYS A 186 5.13 -2.46 9.39
C LYS A 186 5.54 -3.71 10.16
N ASP A 187 4.59 -4.33 10.85
CA ASP A 187 4.82 -5.55 11.62
C ASP A 187 4.89 -6.81 10.74
N TYR A 188 4.70 -6.68 9.43
CA TYR A 188 4.64 -7.78 8.47
C TYR A 188 5.64 -7.61 7.32
N LEU A 189 6.73 -6.93 7.57
CA LEU A 189 7.78 -6.67 6.59
C LEU A 189 9.00 -7.55 6.83
N GLN A 190 9.64 -8.00 5.77
CA GLN A 190 10.91 -8.71 5.76
C GLN A 190 11.91 -7.95 4.89
N LEU A 191 13.09 -7.69 5.42
CA LEU A 191 14.17 -7.07 4.65
C LEU A 191 14.83 -8.11 3.75
N ASP A 192 14.66 -7.93 2.44
CA ASP A 192 15.33 -8.72 1.39
C ASP A 192 16.33 -7.81 0.66
N GLY A 193 17.59 -7.79 1.09
CA GLY A 193 18.61 -6.91 0.52
C GLY A 193 18.37 -5.43 0.84
N LEU A 194 17.85 -4.67 -0.13
CA LEU A 194 17.59 -3.23 -0.02
C LEU A 194 16.10 -2.89 -0.01
N VAL A 195 15.24 -3.88 -0.06
CA VAL A 195 13.78 -3.70 -0.16
C VAL A 195 13.06 -4.48 0.92
N TYR A 196 11.90 -4.00 1.31
CA TYR A 196 11.04 -4.67 2.27
C TYR A 196 9.97 -5.48 1.55
N LYS A 197 9.95 -6.78 1.77
CA LYS A 197 8.92 -7.68 1.28
C LYS A 197 7.77 -7.78 2.28
N LEU A 198 6.54 -7.69 1.80
CA LEU A 198 5.36 -8.02 2.61
C LEU A 198 5.31 -9.54 2.81
N VAL A 199 5.32 -9.97 4.08
CA VAL A 199 5.25 -11.38 4.46
C VAL A 199 4.16 -11.59 5.52
N PRO A 200 3.41 -12.70 5.48
CA PRO A 200 2.36 -12.97 6.47
C PRO A 200 2.92 -13.58 7.75
N ILE A 201 4.04 -13.04 8.23
CA ILE A 201 4.68 -13.44 9.49
C ILE A 201 4.80 -12.19 10.36
N LYS A 202 4.14 -12.20 11.52
CA LYS A 202 4.14 -11.05 12.42
C LYS A 202 5.49 -10.85 13.09
N THR A 203 6.04 -9.67 12.93
CA THR A 203 7.28 -9.23 13.58
C THR A 203 7.04 -7.85 14.18
N PRO A 204 6.69 -7.75 15.45
CA PRO A 204 6.47 -6.48 16.12
C PRO A 204 7.70 -5.56 16.03
N ILE A 205 7.46 -4.28 15.83
CA ILE A 205 8.54 -3.29 15.81
C ILE A 205 9.15 -3.19 17.22
N ASN A 206 10.47 -3.20 17.26
CA ASN A 206 11.20 -2.91 18.48
C ASN A 206 11.13 -1.40 18.77
N GLU A 207 10.37 -1.01 19.79
CA GLU A 207 10.21 0.39 20.18
C GLU A 207 11.53 1.07 20.58
N LYS A 208 12.52 0.28 21.06
CA LYS A 208 13.86 0.80 21.40
C LYS A 208 14.70 1.10 20.16
N ASN A 209 14.39 0.50 19.03
CA ASN A 209 15.05 0.76 17.76
C ASN A 209 14.05 0.76 16.58
N PRO A 210 13.21 1.81 16.49
CA PRO A 210 12.17 1.90 15.47
C PRO A 210 12.70 2.01 14.05
N TYR A 211 14.03 2.25 13.87
CA TYR A 211 14.68 2.28 12.56
C TYR A 211 14.97 0.87 12.01
N GLN A 212 14.91 -0.16 12.86
CA GLN A 212 15.04 -1.55 12.46
C GLN A 212 13.67 -2.16 12.13
N MET A 213 13.04 -1.65 11.10
CA MET A 213 11.76 -2.15 10.63
C MET A 213 11.89 -3.53 9.97
N GLY A 214 10.89 -4.39 10.22
CA GLY A 214 10.79 -5.70 9.59
C GLY A 214 11.74 -6.75 10.19
N ARG A 215 11.51 -7.99 9.79
CA ARG A 215 12.35 -9.13 10.12
C ARG A 215 13.48 -9.32 9.10
N ILE A 216 14.45 -10.15 9.45
CA ILE A 216 15.41 -10.73 8.52
C ILE A 216 15.23 -12.25 8.54
N GLU A 217 15.26 -12.88 7.37
CA GLU A 217 15.49 -14.30 7.21
C GLU A 217 16.96 -14.44 6.78
N PRO A 218 17.86 -14.94 7.65
CA PRO A 218 19.31 -14.81 7.46
C PRO A 218 19.81 -15.49 6.20
N ASN A 219 19.36 -16.73 5.92
CA ASN A 219 19.84 -17.47 4.75
C ASN A 219 19.45 -16.77 3.44
N ARG A 220 18.20 -16.32 3.33
CA ARG A 220 17.72 -15.58 2.17
C ARG A 220 18.45 -14.26 2.00
N MET A 221 18.62 -13.50 3.08
CA MET A 221 19.33 -12.23 3.05
C MET A 221 20.79 -12.42 2.63
N TYR A 222 21.45 -13.43 3.16
CA TYR A 222 22.82 -13.78 2.78
C TYR A 222 22.94 -14.13 1.30
N ASP A 223 22.03 -14.97 0.77
CA ASP A 223 22.03 -15.33 -0.66
C ASP A 223 21.78 -14.13 -1.58
N ILE A 224 20.99 -13.15 -1.12
CA ILE A 224 20.78 -11.91 -1.87
C ILE A 224 22.02 -11.04 -1.85
N VAL A 225 22.62 -10.83 -0.68
CA VAL A 225 23.82 -9.98 -0.51
C VAL A 225 25.01 -10.53 -1.30
N LYS A 226 25.20 -11.84 -1.35
CA LYS A 226 26.25 -12.47 -2.15
C LYS A 226 26.15 -12.19 -3.65
N LYS A 227 24.99 -11.80 -4.15
CA LYS A 227 24.77 -11.47 -5.57
C LYS A 227 24.94 -9.97 -5.85
N TRP A 228 25.25 -9.16 -4.84
CA TRP A 228 25.47 -7.74 -5.05
C TRP A 228 26.75 -7.51 -5.83
N GLU A 229 26.66 -6.67 -6.85
CA GLU A 229 27.77 -6.20 -7.65
C GLU A 229 28.00 -4.72 -7.34
N TRP A 230 29.22 -4.40 -6.94
CA TRP A 230 29.55 -3.06 -6.44
C TRP A 230 30.04 -2.11 -7.55
N GLY A 231 30.13 -2.60 -8.80
CA GLY A 231 30.47 -1.76 -9.94
C GLY A 231 31.84 -1.08 -9.82
N ASN A 232 32.82 -1.79 -9.24
CA ASN A 232 34.16 -1.28 -8.98
C ASN A 232 34.22 -0.13 -7.95
N SER A 233 33.17 0.09 -7.17
CA SER A 233 33.10 1.18 -6.17
C SER A 233 34.11 1.00 -5.00
N GLU A 234 34.75 -0.15 -4.89
CA GLU A 234 35.83 -0.42 -3.96
C GLU A 234 37.18 0.17 -4.39
N SER A 235 37.31 0.60 -5.65
CA SER A 235 38.55 1.20 -6.17
C SER A 235 38.81 2.57 -5.56
N SER A 236 40.04 2.80 -5.11
CA SER A 236 40.52 4.11 -4.63
C SER A 236 40.45 5.22 -5.69
N ASP A 237 40.42 4.84 -6.98
CA ASP A 237 40.41 5.76 -8.10
C ASP A 237 39.00 6.31 -8.41
N ILE A 238 37.96 5.74 -7.76
CA ILE A 238 36.58 6.21 -7.92
C ILE A 238 36.24 7.23 -6.85
N TYR A 239 35.93 8.45 -7.30
CA TYR A 239 35.39 9.48 -6.42
C TYR A 239 33.93 9.20 -6.08
N HIS A 240 33.63 9.10 -4.79
CA HIS A 240 32.27 9.05 -4.28
C HIS A 240 31.82 10.44 -3.81
N ASP A 241 30.87 11.02 -4.51
CA ASP A 241 30.25 12.28 -4.11
C ASP A 241 29.47 12.14 -2.79
N PRO A 242 29.10 13.25 -2.14
CA PRO A 242 28.41 13.23 -0.84
C PRO A 242 27.07 12.47 -0.86
N GLU A 243 26.32 12.52 -1.96
CA GLU A 243 25.03 11.79 -2.05
C GLU A 243 25.25 10.29 -2.20
N THR A 244 26.24 9.87 -2.96
CA THR A 244 26.65 8.45 -3.06
C THR A 244 27.06 7.91 -1.69
N ARG A 245 27.86 8.67 -0.94
CA ARG A 245 28.28 8.29 0.43
C ARG A 245 27.09 8.19 1.38
N LYS A 246 26.14 9.14 1.31
CA LYS A 246 24.92 9.14 2.10
C LYS A 246 24.06 7.92 1.80
N ASN A 247 23.86 7.59 0.53
CA ASN A 247 23.12 6.41 0.12
C ASN A 247 23.79 5.11 0.59
N SER A 248 25.12 5.07 0.65
CA SER A 248 25.87 3.92 1.15
C SER A 248 25.60 3.59 2.63
N ILE A 249 25.10 4.56 3.42
CA ILE A 249 24.72 4.32 4.81
C ILE A 249 23.59 3.29 4.90
N SER A 250 22.64 3.32 3.97
CA SER A 250 21.54 2.34 3.92
C SER A 250 22.03 0.93 3.65
N PHE A 251 22.99 0.79 2.73
CA PHE A 251 23.62 -0.51 2.45
C PHE A 251 24.34 -1.06 3.68
N ARG A 252 25.13 -0.23 4.35
CA ARG A 252 25.85 -0.63 5.58
C ARG A 252 24.89 -1.00 6.70
N GLY A 253 23.81 -0.23 6.88
CA GLY A 253 22.79 -0.51 7.87
C GLY A 253 22.11 -1.87 7.64
N ASN A 254 21.80 -2.20 6.38
CA ASN A 254 21.19 -3.48 6.04
C ASN A 254 22.16 -4.65 6.21
N LEU A 255 23.43 -4.48 5.83
CA LEU A 255 24.48 -5.48 6.08
C LEU A 255 24.71 -5.72 7.57
N HIS A 256 24.75 -4.65 8.38
CA HIS A 256 24.89 -4.77 9.83
C HIS A 256 23.74 -5.53 10.49
N ARG A 257 22.55 -5.48 9.91
CA ARG A 257 21.40 -6.27 10.39
C ARG A 257 21.53 -7.77 10.07
N LEU A 258 22.33 -8.13 9.07
CA LEU A 258 22.61 -9.53 8.72
C LEU A 258 23.73 -10.13 9.59
N ALA A 259 24.70 -9.32 9.98
CA ALA A 259 25.84 -9.73 10.82
C ALA A 259 25.39 -9.96 12.28
#